data_7ffb097d90fdd615b8ae02857ef2eab2
#
_entry.id   7ffb097d90fdd615b8ae02857ef2eab2
#
_cell.length_a   1.000
_cell.length_b   1.000
_cell.length_c   1.000
_cell.angle_alpha   90.00
_cell.angle_beta   90.00
_cell.angle_gamma   90.00
#
_symmetry.space_group_name_H-M   'P 1'
#
loop_
_entity.id
_entity.type
_entity.pdbx_description
1 polymer ?
#
loop_
_entity_poly.entity_id
_entity_poly.type
_entity_poly.pdbx_seq_one_letter_code
_entity_poly.pdbx_strand_id
1 'polypeptide(L)'
;MTAGWDVMNKGLSGSCLCEREVADYLAELSVDVLSLVIGVNMVIFFDEEETCKRVEYLLETLKKSRARDIFVIDMFPNKGLIALDQDSAYYRHYRSFKEIVRQTVLKVGDHRFHLVKGEEILKNFTYLSTDLLHPSDNGHIRMGANLADQLTGRGKGVLQHERAI
;
A
#
# COMPACT_ATOMS: atom_id res chain seq x y z
N MET A 1 12.85 -4.54 -16.97
CA MET A 1 12.57 -3.24 -17.62
C MET A 1 12.49 -2.22 -16.49
N THR A 2 13.40 -1.29 -16.42
CA THR A 2 13.41 -0.24 -15.40
C THR A 2 12.57 0.93 -15.87
N ALA A 3 11.85 1.60 -14.97
CA ALA A 3 11.07 2.79 -15.30
C ALA A 3 11.95 3.99 -15.69
N GLY A 4 13.27 3.87 -15.55
CA GLY A 4 14.22 4.95 -15.80
C GLY A 4 14.16 6.07 -14.76
N TRP A 5 13.61 5.78 -13.58
CA TRP A 5 13.47 6.73 -12.47
C TRP A 5 14.61 6.57 -11.47
N ASP A 6 14.98 7.68 -10.85
CA ASP A 6 15.79 7.66 -9.64
C ASP A 6 14.90 7.28 -8.46
N VAL A 7 15.36 6.36 -7.61
CA VAL A 7 14.56 5.79 -6.53
C VAL A 7 15.20 6.06 -5.18
N MET A 8 14.46 6.77 -4.34
CA MET A 8 14.82 6.99 -2.95
C MET A 8 14.06 6.00 -2.06
N ASN A 9 14.72 4.90 -1.64
CA ASN A 9 14.10 3.92 -0.75
C ASN A 9 14.08 4.45 0.70
N LYS A 10 12.88 4.58 1.26
CA LYS A 10 12.61 4.99 2.65
C LYS A 10 11.88 3.89 3.45
N GLY A 11 11.90 2.67 2.95
CA GLY A 11 11.26 1.53 3.62
C GLY A 11 11.92 1.21 4.98
N LEU A 12 11.08 1.00 5.99
CA LEU A 12 11.45 0.61 7.34
C LEU A 12 10.99 -0.84 7.56
N SER A 13 11.91 -1.79 7.40
CA SER A 13 11.61 -3.22 7.49
C SER A 13 10.89 -3.57 8.80
N GLY A 14 9.67 -4.13 8.71
CA GLY A 14 8.86 -4.52 9.86
C GLY A 14 8.27 -3.36 10.68
N SER A 15 8.58 -2.10 10.34
CA SER A 15 8.24 -0.93 11.17
C SER A 15 7.47 0.15 10.38
N CYS A 16 6.71 -0.23 9.37
CA CYS A 16 5.83 0.71 8.67
C CYS A 16 4.51 0.83 9.46
N LEU A 17 4.50 1.70 10.46
CA LEU A 17 3.41 1.87 11.42
C LEU A 17 2.67 3.21 11.28
N CYS A 18 2.93 3.94 10.20
CA CYS A 18 2.34 5.26 9.90
C CYS A 18 2.55 6.26 11.07
N GLU A 19 3.77 6.32 11.60
CA GLU A 19 4.15 7.25 12.65
C GLU A 19 4.06 8.70 12.14
N ARG A 20 3.73 9.62 13.03
CA ARG A 20 3.56 11.05 12.70
C ARG A 20 4.84 11.65 12.14
N GLU A 21 5.96 11.35 12.76
CA GLU A 21 7.28 11.84 12.37
C GLU A 21 7.68 11.38 10.96
N VAL A 22 7.31 10.15 10.61
CA VAL A 22 7.53 9.60 9.26
C VAL A 22 6.61 10.29 8.26
N ALA A 23 5.34 10.51 8.60
CA ALA A 23 4.40 11.21 7.74
C ALA A 23 4.87 12.65 7.44
N ASP A 24 5.27 13.38 8.49
CA ASP A 24 5.77 14.75 8.38
C ASP A 24 7.04 14.81 7.51
N TYR A 25 7.99 13.90 7.76
CA TYR A 25 9.21 13.79 6.96
C TYR A 25 8.91 13.49 5.47
N LEU A 26 8.01 12.56 5.18
CA LEU A 26 7.65 12.22 3.80
C LEU A 26 6.99 13.39 3.07
N ALA A 27 6.20 14.21 3.78
CA ALA A 27 5.55 15.39 3.20
C ALA A 27 6.55 16.49 2.80
N GLU A 28 7.73 16.54 3.44
CA GLU A 28 8.78 17.52 3.15
C GLU A 28 9.68 17.09 1.98
N LEU A 29 9.64 15.82 1.57
CA LEU A 29 10.49 15.33 0.49
C LEU A 29 10.16 16.02 -0.85
N SER A 30 11.22 16.41 -1.56
CA SER A 30 11.10 16.90 -2.92
C SER A 30 11.19 15.75 -3.91
N VAL A 31 10.06 15.12 -4.18
CA VAL A 31 9.93 13.98 -5.09
C VAL A 31 8.73 14.18 -6.01
N ASP A 32 8.80 13.62 -7.22
CA ASP A 32 7.69 13.67 -8.18
C ASP A 32 6.59 12.69 -7.85
N VAL A 33 6.96 11.50 -7.33
CA VAL A 33 6.06 10.40 -7.05
C VAL A 33 6.39 9.80 -5.68
N LEU A 34 5.37 9.57 -4.87
CA LEU A 34 5.43 8.78 -3.65
C LEU A 34 4.75 7.44 -3.88
N SER A 35 5.34 6.37 -3.37
CA SER A 35 4.76 5.04 -3.36
C SER A 35 4.81 4.47 -1.94
N LEU A 36 3.65 4.19 -1.37
CA LEU A 36 3.47 3.76 0.02
C LEU A 36 2.86 2.37 0.03
N VAL A 37 3.49 1.43 0.73
CA VAL A 37 2.92 0.11 1.01
C VAL A 37 2.63 0.04 2.50
N ILE A 38 1.36 0.03 2.88
CA ILE A 38 0.94 0.16 4.27
C ILE A 38 -0.08 -0.89 4.70
N GLY A 39 -0.17 -1.12 5.99
CA GLY A 39 -1.20 -1.93 6.64
C GLY A 39 -0.68 -3.20 7.32
N VAL A 40 0.16 -4.00 6.66
CA VAL A 40 0.52 -5.34 7.16
C VAL A 40 1.24 -5.33 8.51
N ASN A 41 2.12 -4.36 8.77
CA ASN A 41 2.82 -4.28 10.05
C ASN A 41 1.91 -3.84 11.18
N MET A 42 0.86 -3.09 10.87
CA MET A 42 -0.07 -2.53 11.87
C MET A 42 -0.98 -3.60 12.47
N VAL A 43 -1.28 -4.66 11.73
CA VAL A 43 -2.16 -5.77 12.16
C VAL A 43 -1.77 -6.38 13.51
N ILE A 44 -0.46 -6.36 13.84
CA ILE A 44 0.07 -6.98 15.06
C ILE A 44 0.07 -6.00 16.24
N PHE A 45 0.23 -4.71 15.97
CA PHE A 45 0.53 -3.71 17.00
C PHE A 45 -0.68 -2.86 17.39
N PHE A 46 -1.69 -2.74 16.54
CA PHE A 46 -2.78 -1.81 16.75
C PHE A 46 -4.14 -2.49 16.53
N ASP A 47 -5.16 -1.88 17.12
CA ASP A 47 -6.55 -2.16 16.75
C ASP A 47 -6.96 -1.37 15.48
N GLU A 48 -8.18 -1.58 15.04
CA GLU A 48 -8.73 -0.95 13.84
C GLU A 48 -8.87 0.56 13.99
N GLU A 49 -9.23 1.03 15.18
CA GLU A 49 -9.43 2.46 15.46
C GLU A 49 -8.11 3.23 15.39
N GLU A 50 -7.07 2.73 16.07
CA GLU A 50 -5.74 3.34 16.03
C GLU A 50 -5.13 3.26 14.63
N THR A 51 -5.32 2.16 13.93
CA THR A 51 -4.87 2.01 12.53
C THR A 51 -5.53 3.04 11.63
N CYS A 52 -6.84 3.24 11.74
CA CYS A 52 -7.57 4.23 10.97
C CYS A 52 -7.01 5.65 11.23
N LYS A 53 -6.84 6.04 12.49
CA LYS A 53 -6.28 7.35 12.87
C LYS A 53 -4.89 7.59 12.29
N ARG A 54 -4.03 6.58 12.30
CA ARG A 54 -2.66 6.68 11.77
C ARG A 54 -2.65 6.82 10.26
N VAL A 55 -3.44 6.01 9.55
CA VAL A 55 -3.56 6.10 8.10
C VAL A 55 -4.17 7.44 7.69
N GLU A 56 -5.21 7.90 8.38
CA GLU A 56 -5.81 9.23 8.14
C GLU A 56 -4.78 10.35 8.33
N TYR A 57 -4.02 10.33 9.43
CA TYR A 57 -3.00 11.33 9.67
C TYR A 57 -1.93 11.34 8.56
N LEU A 58 -1.43 10.18 8.19
CA LEU A 58 -0.45 10.04 7.11
C LEU A 58 -0.98 10.65 5.81
N LEU A 59 -2.18 10.26 5.36
CA LEU A 59 -2.71 10.71 4.09
C LEU A 59 -3.05 12.21 4.10
N GLU A 60 -3.62 12.73 5.19
CA GLU A 60 -3.89 14.16 5.35
C GLU A 60 -2.58 14.98 5.36
N THR A 61 -1.54 14.48 6.02
CA THR A 61 -0.23 15.14 6.04
C THR A 61 0.39 15.18 4.65
N LEU A 62 0.28 14.09 3.89
CA LEU A 62 0.82 14.00 2.54
C LEU A 62 0.10 14.89 1.51
N LYS A 63 -1.09 15.42 1.80
CA LYS A 63 -1.68 16.49 0.99
C LYS A 63 -0.79 17.73 0.90
N LYS A 64 0.08 17.94 1.87
CA LYS A 64 1.05 19.05 1.89
C LYS A 64 2.28 18.77 1.02
N SER A 65 2.50 17.53 0.62
CA SER A 65 3.66 17.16 -0.18
C SER A 65 3.61 17.80 -1.58
N ARG A 66 4.79 17.93 -2.19
CA ARG A 66 4.93 18.42 -3.57
C ARG A 66 4.80 17.32 -4.62
N ALA A 67 4.62 16.07 -4.18
CA ALA A 67 4.47 14.95 -5.10
C ALA A 67 3.28 15.16 -6.04
N ARG A 68 3.51 14.92 -7.32
CA ARG A 68 2.47 14.97 -8.35
C ARG A 68 1.51 13.78 -8.23
N ASP A 69 2.04 12.62 -7.90
CA ASP A 69 1.28 11.38 -7.74
C ASP A 69 1.67 10.67 -6.44
N ILE A 70 0.68 10.17 -5.72
CA ILE A 70 0.84 9.44 -4.46
C ILE A 70 0.11 8.10 -4.58
N PHE A 71 0.86 7.04 -4.77
CA PHE A 71 0.33 5.68 -4.87
C PHE A 71 0.30 5.03 -3.50
N VAL A 72 -0.89 4.70 -3.04
CA VAL A 72 -1.09 3.97 -1.78
C VAL A 72 -1.46 2.53 -2.11
N ILE A 73 -0.57 1.62 -1.80
CA ILE A 73 -0.72 0.20 -2.03
C ILE A 73 -1.19 -0.45 -0.72
N ASP A 74 -2.31 -1.14 -0.77
CA ASP A 74 -2.80 -1.92 0.36
C ASP A 74 -1.99 -3.22 0.55
N MET A 75 -2.40 -4.05 1.53
CA MET A 75 -1.67 -5.27 1.84
C MET A 75 -1.62 -6.24 0.65
N PHE A 76 -0.43 -6.74 0.38
CA PHE A 76 -0.24 -7.87 -0.53
C PHE A 76 -0.93 -9.13 -0.01
N PRO A 77 -1.30 -10.07 -0.89
CA PRO A 77 -1.68 -11.41 -0.50
C PRO A 77 -0.64 -12.01 0.46
N ASN A 78 -1.10 -12.53 1.57
CA ASN A 78 -0.28 -13.15 2.61
C ASN A 78 -1.12 -14.18 3.36
N LYS A 79 -0.52 -14.96 4.25
CA LYS A 79 -1.20 -16.03 5.00
C LYS A 79 -2.51 -15.61 5.67
N GLY A 80 -2.64 -14.34 6.07
CA GLY A 80 -3.86 -13.82 6.65
C GLY A 80 -4.97 -13.56 5.64
N LEU A 81 -4.61 -13.32 4.38
CA LEU A 81 -5.55 -12.97 3.30
C LEU A 81 -5.78 -14.10 2.28
N ILE A 82 -5.03 -15.20 2.39
CA ILE A 82 -5.20 -16.41 1.56
C ILE A 82 -5.76 -17.58 2.33
N ALA A 83 -6.32 -17.35 3.52
CA ALA A 83 -6.88 -18.39 4.35
C ALA A 83 -8.01 -19.16 3.63
N LEU A 84 -8.01 -20.48 3.79
CA LEU A 84 -9.05 -21.36 3.22
C LEU A 84 -10.43 -21.08 3.83
N ASP A 85 -10.45 -20.74 5.12
CA ASP A 85 -11.65 -20.33 5.84
C ASP A 85 -11.72 -18.79 5.92
N GLN A 86 -12.51 -18.20 5.02
CA GLN A 86 -12.72 -16.75 4.97
C GLN A 86 -13.66 -16.26 6.08
N ASP A 87 -14.32 -17.14 6.80
CA ASP A 87 -15.16 -16.83 7.96
C ASP A 87 -14.37 -16.88 9.28
N SER A 88 -13.11 -17.28 9.24
CA SER A 88 -12.25 -17.26 10.41
C SER A 88 -12.03 -15.83 10.95
N ALA A 89 -11.93 -15.72 12.29
CA ALA A 89 -11.60 -14.43 12.92
C ALA A 89 -10.25 -13.87 12.42
N TYR A 90 -9.31 -14.76 12.13
CA TYR A 90 -7.99 -14.42 11.62
C TYR A 90 -8.08 -13.75 10.23
N TYR A 91 -8.82 -14.34 9.28
CA TYR A 91 -9.03 -13.76 7.96
C TYR A 91 -9.76 -12.41 8.04
N ARG A 92 -10.86 -12.35 8.81
CA ARG A 92 -11.62 -11.10 8.99
C ARG A 92 -10.75 -9.98 9.56
N HIS A 93 -9.86 -10.30 10.51
CA HIS A 93 -8.94 -9.34 11.11
C HIS A 93 -7.98 -8.74 10.05
N TYR A 94 -7.31 -9.55 9.25
CA TYR A 94 -6.44 -9.03 8.18
C TYR A 94 -7.21 -8.24 7.12
N ARG A 95 -8.41 -8.70 6.79
CA ARG A 95 -9.27 -8.05 5.82
C ARG A 95 -9.73 -6.67 6.30
N SER A 96 -10.08 -6.50 7.56
CA SER A 96 -10.51 -5.21 8.10
C SER A 96 -9.41 -4.16 8.01
N PHE A 97 -8.16 -4.50 8.31
CA PHE A 97 -7.03 -3.58 8.16
C PHE A 97 -6.78 -3.19 6.70
N LYS A 98 -6.90 -4.13 5.79
CA LYS A 98 -6.82 -3.85 4.36
C LYS A 98 -7.92 -2.89 3.92
N GLU A 99 -9.14 -3.10 4.39
CA GLU A 99 -10.27 -2.25 4.06
C GLU A 99 -10.15 -0.85 4.66
N ILE A 100 -9.60 -0.69 5.87
CA ILE A 100 -9.28 0.62 6.46
C ILE A 100 -8.41 1.44 5.50
N VAL A 101 -7.33 0.87 4.99
CA VAL A 101 -6.45 1.56 4.04
C VAL A 101 -7.23 2.00 2.81
N ARG A 102 -8.01 1.11 2.21
CA ARG A 102 -8.82 1.40 1.01
C ARG A 102 -9.81 2.53 1.24
N GLN A 103 -10.59 2.42 2.30
CA GLN A 103 -11.62 3.41 2.61
C GLN A 103 -11.03 4.77 2.94
N THR A 104 -9.90 4.80 3.63
CA THR A 104 -9.23 6.07 3.95
C THR A 104 -8.71 6.75 2.69
N VAL A 105 -8.10 6.02 1.76
CA VAL A 105 -7.65 6.58 0.47
C VAL A 105 -8.83 7.16 -0.32
N LEU A 106 -9.95 6.44 -0.38
CA LEU A 106 -11.15 6.89 -1.10
C LEU A 106 -11.76 8.17 -0.48
N LYS A 107 -11.61 8.37 0.82
CA LYS A 107 -12.11 9.55 1.54
C LYS A 107 -11.20 10.78 1.43
N VAL A 108 -9.94 10.63 1.06
CA VAL A 108 -8.96 11.73 1.01
C VAL A 108 -9.41 12.90 0.12
N GLY A 109 -10.10 12.60 -0.99
CA GLY A 109 -10.66 13.62 -1.89
C GLY A 109 -9.62 14.44 -2.66
N ASP A 110 -8.37 14.02 -2.72
CA ASP A 110 -7.30 14.65 -3.52
C ASP A 110 -6.95 13.74 -4.71
N HIS A 111 -7.06 14.26 -5.90
CA HIS A 111 -6.88 13.53 -7.17
C HIS A 111 -5.47 12.94 -7.37
N ARG A 112 -4.49 13.40 -6.60
CA ARG A 112 -3.12 12.89 -6.64
C ARG A 112 -2.97 11.52 -5.97
N PHE A 113 -3.95 11.12 -5.14
CA PHE A 113 -3.90 9.83 -4.46
C PHE A 113 -4.51 8.73 -5.32
N HIS A 114 -3.73 7.70 -5.55
CA HIS A 114 -4.09 6.53 -6.33
C HIS A 114 -4.06 5.28 -5.45
N LEU A 115 -5.21 4.66 -5.25
CA LEU A 115 -5.28 3.36 -4.58
C LEU A 115 -4.82 2.27 -5.54
N VAL A 116 -3.82 1.50 -5.13
CA VAL A 116 -3.36 0.30 -5.83
C VAL A 116 -3.64 -0.92 -4.95
N LYS A 117 -4.32 -1.89 -5.50
CA LYS A 117 -4.59 -3.14 -4.78
C LYS A 117 -3.31 -3.98 -4.68
N GLY A 118 -3.00 -4.48 -3.50
CA GLY A 118 -1.83 -5.33 -3.28
C GLY A 118 -1.79 -6.55 -4.19
N GLU A 119 -2.97 -7.07 -4.57
CA GLU A 119 -3.11 -8.17 -5.53
C GLU A 119 -2.64 -7.81 -6.95
N GLU A 120 -2.60 -6.53 -7.30
CA GLU A 120 -2.09 -6.09 -8.60
C GLU A 120 -0.57 -6.06 -8.63
N ILE A 121 0.05 -5.95 -7.46
CA ILE A 121 1.50 -5.96 -7.29
C ILE A 121 2.01 -7.38 -7.06
N LEU A 122 1.44 -8.13 -6.12
CA LEU A 122 1.74 -9.55 -5.90
C LEU A 122 0.55 -10.39 -6.36
N LYS A 123 0.54 -10.77 -7.64
CA LYS A 123 -0.60 -11.41 -8.31
C LYS A 123 -0.81 -12.87 -7.95
N ASN A 124 0.20 -13.53 -7.39
CA ASN A 124 0.16 -14.96 -7.13
C ASN A 124 0.87 -15.27 -5.80
N PHE A 125 0.20 -16.01 -4.92
CA PHE A 125 0.74 -16.43 -3.63
C PHE A 125 1.96 -17.35 -3.75
N THR A 126 2.16 -18.02 -4.90
CA THR A 126 3.36 -18.84 -5.16
C THR A 126 4.65 -18.02 -5.23
N TYR A 127 4.54 -16.70 -5.29
CA TYR A 127 5.66 -15.78 -5.20
C TYR A 127 6.03 -15.42 -3.75
N LEU A 128 5.29 -15.91 -2.76
CA LEU A 128 5.68 -15.80 -1.36
C LEU A 128 6.78 -16.79 -1.01
N SER A 129 7.54 -16.47 0.01
CA SER A 129 8.48 -17.38 0.66
C SER A 129 7.73 -18.44 1.49
N THR A 130 8.47 -19.34 2.13
CA THR A 130 7.89 -20.43 2.93
C THR A 130 7.09 -19.97 4.15
N ASP A 131 7.26 -18.73 4.60
CA ASP A 131 6.50 -18.15 5.71
C ASP A 131 5.11 -17.62 5.30
N LEU A 132 4.84 -17.62 3.99
CA LEU A 132 3.61 -17.13 3.38
C LEU A 132 3.27 -15.67 3.76
N LEU A 133 4.28 -14.89 4.09
CA LEU A 133 4.18 -13.47 4.43
C LEU A 133 5.09 -12.62 3.56
N HIS A 134 6.37 -12.96 3.48
CA HIS A 134 7.34 -12.23 2.69
C HIS A 134 7.45 -12.77 1.27
N PRO A 135 7.70 -11.92 0.28
CA PRO A 135 7.97 -12.38 -1.08
C PRO A 135 9.26 -13.18 -1.15
N SER A 136 9.30 -14.19 -2.00
CA SER A 136 10.55 -14.86 -2.42
C SER A 136 11.37 -13.93 -3.31
N ASP A 137 12.61 -14.30 -3.66
CA ASP A 137 13.44 -13.53 -4.59
C ASP A 137 12.74 -13.28 -5.93
N ASN A 138 12.12 -14.33 -6.49
CA ASN A 138 11.31 -14.18 -7.69
C ASN A 138 10.07 -13.32 -7.45
N GLY A 139 9.49 -13.40 -6.27
CA GLY A 139 8.39 -12.54 -5.84
C GLY A 139 8.78 -11.07 -5.87
N HIS A 140 9.91 -10.72 -5.30
CA HIS A 140 10.43 -9.34 -5.33
C HIS A 140 10.65 -8.82 -6.74
N ILE A 141 11.22 -9.64 -7.65
CA ILE A 141 11.42 -9.28 -9.06
C ILE A 141 10.06 -8.99 -9.73
N ARG A 142 9.06 -9.86 -9.51
CA ARG A 142 7.73 -9.69 -10.08
C ARG A 142 6.99 -8.49 -9.52
N MET A 143 7.08 -8.29 -8.21
CA MET A 143 6.50 -7.10 -7.56
C MET A 143 7.11 -5.81 -8.11
N GLY A 144 8.43 -5.76 -8.27
CA GLY A 144 9.11 -4.59 -8.86
C GLY A 144 8.64 -4.29 -10.28
N ALA A 145 8.46 -5.31 -11.12
CA ALA A 145 7.94 -5.15 -12.47
C ALA A 145 6.48 -4.65 -12.46
N ASN A 146 5.61 -5.30 -11.68
CA ASN A 146 4.21 -4.92 -11.58
C ASN A 146 4.03 -3.51 -11.00
N LEU A 147 4.84 -3.15 -9.98
CA LEU A 147 4.82 -1.80 -9.42
C LEU A 147 5.24 -0.76 -10.46
N ALA A 148 6.31 -1.02 -11.21
CA ALA A 148 6.74 -0.11 -12.28
C ALA A 148 5.64 0.10 -13.33
N ASP A 149 4.89 -0.95 -13.68
CA ASP A 149 3.76 -0.83 -14.61
C ASP A 149 2.61 0.02 -14.02
N GLN A 150 2.31 -0.12 -12.74
CA GLN A 150 1.31 0.70 -12.06
C GLN A 150 1.74 2.17 -12.02
N LEU A 151 2.96 2.46 -11.56
CA LEU A 151 3.47 3.82 -11.42
C LEU A 151 3.62 4.56 -12.76
N THR A 152 3.82 3.85 -13.86
CA THR A 152 3.97 4.42 -15.21
C THR A 152 2.68 4.46 -16.02
N GLY A 153 1.55 4.05 -15.44
CA GLY A 153 0.27 3.93 -16.14
C GLY A 153 0.20 2.81 -17.18
N ARG A 154 1.18 1.89 -17.21
CA ARG A 154 1.18 0.72 -18.11
C ARG A 154 0.36 -0.43 -17.53
N GLY A 155 0.11 -0.43 -16.23
CA GLY A 155 -0.80 -1.38 -15.57
C GLY A 155 -2.25 -1.05 -15.91
N LYS A 156 -3.00 -2.02 -16.44
CA LYS A 156 -4.46 -1.88 -16.58
C LYS A 156 -5.07 -2.02 -15.19
N GLY A 157 -5.34 -0.92 -14.51
CA GLY A 157 -5.93 -1.01 -13.17
C GLY A 157 -5.86 0.22 -12.28
N VAL A 158 -5.45 1.36 -12.78
CA VAL A 158 -5.73 2.62 -12.10
C VAL A 158 -7.24 2.79 -12.13
N LEU A 159 -7.91 2.63 -10.98
CA LEU A 159 -9.32 2.94 -10.86
C LEU A 159 -9.50 4.41 -11.24
N GLN A 160 -9.86 4.66 -12.50
CA GLN A 160 -10.40 5.94 -12.89
C GLN A 160 -11.64 6.14 -12.02
N HIS A 161 -11.72 7.29 -11.35
CA HIS A 161 -12.94 7.71 -10.70
C HIS A 161 -14.09 7.51 -11.66
N GLU A 162 -14.96 6.53 -11.42
CA GLU A 162 -16.29 6.55 -11.96
C GLU A 162 -16.94 7.82 -11.42
N ARG A 163 -16.95 8.85 -12.24
CA ARG A 163 -17.80 10.01 -12.01
C ARG A 163 -19.23 9.48 -12.07
N ALA A 164 -19.84 9.35 -10.89
CA ALA A 164 -21.28 9.22 -10.81
C ALA A 164 -21.90 10.44 -11.53
N ILE A 165 -22.61 10.13 -12.60
CA ILE A 165 -23.52 11.06 -13.29
C ILE A 165 -24.76 11.21 -12.41
#